data_70d38fb3bd2098cb2bec1654590fdf7f
#
_entry.id   70d38fb3bd2098cb2bec1654590fdf7f
#
_cell.length_a   1.000
_cell.length_b   1.000
_cell.length_c   1.000
_cell.angle_alpha   90.00
_cell.angle_beta   90.00
_cell.angle_gamma   90.00
#
_symmetry.space_group_name_H-M   'P 1'
#
loop_
_entity.id
_entity.type
_entity.pdbx_description
1 polymer ?
#
loop_
_entity_poly.entity_id
_entity_poly.type
_entity_poly.pdbx_seq_one_letter_code
_entity_poly.pdbx_strand_id
1 'polypeptide(L)'
;MEFPEHTEALPELQKHPIFSGSQSVGMISGENPKWLHKLPYQRQDSIKRFGHQMLHRDLEHMGLRHEATDGKYETPERSYIVYGASKQQMVDLGTKYGQDSVVHIPSGHKSAKIHYTDLAQDDQGASLKGHHRPTTGSYAYHATKQPDDFFSRIPNHGYIRLNFDWSKPPISSEPAKDIAKAEVEQGLLEALKKAMKR
;
A
#
# COMPACT_ATOMS: atom_id res chain seq x y z
N MET A 1 -11.24 -23.20 19.00
CA MET A 1 -9.84 -23.69 19.13
C MET A 1 -8.97 -22.53 18.65
N GLU A 2 -8.51 -21.71 19.59
CA GLU A 2 -7.61 -20.57 19.32
C GLU A 2 -6.24 -21.15 18.96
N PHE A 3 -5.78 -20.86 17.76
CA PHE A 3 -4.39 -21.20 17.36
C PHE A 3 -3.47 -20.16 18.01
N PRO A 4 -2.38 -20.60 18.65
CA PRO A 4 -1.41 -19.68 19.19
C PRO A 4 -0.87 -18.82 18.03
N GLU A 5 -1.02 -17.50 18.14
CA GLU A 5 -0.31 -16.55 17.31
C GLU A 5 1.19 -16.72 17.63
N HIS A 6 1.88 -17.48 16.81
CA HIS A 6 3.34 -17.57 16.89
C HIS A 6 3.93 -16.24 16.44
N THR A 7 4.01 -15.30 17.37
CA THR A 7 4.62 -13.98 17.17
C THR A 7 6.16 -14.03 17.18
N GLU A 8 6.76 -15.16 17.44
CA GLU A 8 8.21 -15.33 17.36
C GLU A 8 8.60 -15.86 15.99
N ALA A 9 8.89 -14.93 15.07
CA ALA A 9 9.53 -15.26 13.81
C ALA A 9 10.87 -15.99 14.11
N LEU A 10 11.16 -17.04 13.34
CA LEU A 10 12.45 -17.75 13.40
C LEU A 10 13.60 -16.73 13.32
N PRO A 11 14.75 -16.96 13.97
CA PRO A 11 15.87 -16.00 14.02
C PRO A 11 16.30 -15.48 12.64
N GLU A 12 16.19 -16.30 11.60
CA GLU A 12 16.49 -15.90 10.21
C GLU A 12 15.44 -14.92 9.65
N LEU A 13 14.18 -15.09 10.03
CA LEU A 13 13.11 -14.19 9.64
C LEU A 13 13.24 -12.82 10.30
N GLN A 14 13.77 -12.74 11.51
CA GLN A 14 14.02 -11.46 12.20
C GLN A 14 15.00 -10.58 11.42
N LYS A 15 15.86 -11.16 10.58
CA LYS A 15 16.77 -10.42 9.69
C LYS A 15 16.08 -9.93 8.41
N HIS A 16 14.93 -10.51 8.06
CA HIS A 16 14.20 -10.09 6.86
C HIS A 16 13.70 -8.65 7.02
N PRO A 17 13.82 -7.78 6.01
CA PRO A 17 13.49 -6.35 6.12
C PRO A 17 12.08 -6.05 6.64
N ILE A 18 11.11 -6.90 6.32
CA ILE A 18 9.73 -6.78 6.82
C ILE A 18 9.68 -6.81 8.36
N PHE A 19 10.51 -7.63 8.99
CA PHE A 19 10.51 -7.82 10.45
C PHE A 19 11.57 -6.99 11.16
N SER A 20 12.73 -6.80 10.52
CA SER A 20 13.83 -6.02 11.09
C SER A 20 13.57 -4.51 11.05
N GLY A 21 12.73 -4.05 10.13
CA GLY A 21 12.54 -2.63 9.88
C GLY A 21 13.79 -1.94 9.30
N SER A 22 14.79 -2.70 8.84
CA SER A 22 16.07 -2.15 8.36
C SER A 22 15.92 -1.25 7.15
N GLN A 23 14.85 -1.42 6.39
CA GLN A 23 14.46 -0.57 5.25
C GLN A 23 12.96 -0.58 5.07
N SER A 24 12.44 0.37 4.28
CA SER A 24 11.03 0.35 3.90
C SER A 24 10.70 -0.86 3.03
N VAL A 25 9.46 -1.32 3.11
CA VAL A 25 8.96 -2.44 2.30
C VAL A 25 7.64 -2.05 1.67
N GLY A 26 7.54 -2.22 0.36
CA GLY A 26 6.30 -2.06 -0.40
C GLY A 26 5.76 -3.40 -0.87
N MET A 27 4.45 -3.47 -1.13
CA MET A 27 3.81 -4.61 -1.80
C MET A 27 2.91 -4.05 -2.89
N ILE A 28 3.06 -4.57 -4.11
CA ILE A 28 2.36 -4.06 -5.29
C ILE A 28 2.15 -5.19 -6.30
N SER A 29 1.00 -5.14 -6.98
CA SER A 29 0.69 -6.02 -8.12
C SER A 29 0.66 -5.24 -9.43
N GLY A 30 1.01 -5.90 -10.52
CA GLY A 30 0.75 -5.43 -11.88
C GLY A 30 -0.40 -6.18 -12.56
N GLU A 31 -1.13 -7.04 -11.83
CA GLU A 31 -2.05 -8.00 -12.44
C GLU A 31 -3.51 -7.58 -12.47
N ASN A 32 -3.96 -6.81 -11.48
CA ASN A 32 -5.38 -6.51 -11.30
C ASN A 32 -5.68 -5.02 -11.44
N PRO A 33 -5.41 -4.39 -12.62
CA PRO A 33 -5.85 -3.02 -12.80
C PRO A 33 -7.38 -2.95 -12.76
N LYS A 34 -7.93 -1.90 -12.14
CA LYS A 34 -9.36 -1.68 -11.91
C LYS A 34 -10.26 -1.91 -13.13
N TRP A 35 -9.75 -1.68 -14.34
CA TRP A 35 -10.49 -1.85 -15.59
C TRP A 35 -10.47 -3.28 -16.14
N LEU A 36 -9.65 -4.18 -15.59
CA LEU A 36 -9.43 -5.53 -16.14
C LEU A 36 -10.73 -6.35 -16.19
N HIS A 37 -11.59 -6.22 -15.18
CA HIS A 37 -12.86 -6.95 -15.12
C HIS A 37 -13.84 -6.58 -16.25
N LYS A 38 -13.61 -5.46 -16.94
CA LYS A 38 -14.43 -5.06 -18.11
C LYS A 38 -14.07 -5.83 -19.39
N LEU A 39 -12.99 -6.60 -19.36
CA LEU A 39 -12.51 -7.34 -20.53
C LEU A 39 -13.00 -8.82 -20.51
N PRO A 40 -13.12 -9.44 -21.68
CA PRO A 40 -13.36 -10.88 -21.77
C PRO A 40 -12.30 -11.68 -21.01
N TYR A 41 -12.74 -12.72 -20.29
CA TYR A 41 -11.88 -13.53 -19.42
C TYR A 41 -10.61 -14.05 -20.13
N GLN A 42 -10.75 -14.49 -21.41
CA GLN A 42 -9.62 -15.00 -22.20
C GLN A 42 -8.49 -13.98 -22.41
N ARG A 43 -8.79 -12.68 -22.33
CA ARG A 43 -7.79 -11.60 -22.46
C ARG A 43 -7.16 -11.22 -21.14
N GLN A 44 -7.85 -11.49 -20.03
CA GLN A 44 -7.38 -11.06 -18.71
C GLN A 44 -6.03 -11.67 -18.35
N ASP A 45 -5.83 -12.98 -18.58
CA ASP A 45 -4.59 -13.67 -18.24
C ASP A 45 -3.36 -13.12 -18.96
N SER A 46 -3.50 -12.80 -20.24
CA SER A 46 -2.40 -12.21 -21.03
C SER A 46 -2.03 -10.82 -20.50
N ILE A 47 -3.04 -10.02 -20.13
CA ILE A 47 -2.83 -8.67 -19.59
C ILE A 47 -2.22 -8.75 -18.19
N LYS A 48 -2.67 -9.66 -17.34
CA LYS A 48 -2.09 -9.92 -16.02
C LYS A 48 -0.60 -10.25 -16.14
N ARG A 49 -0.25 -11.21 -16.98
CA ARG A 49 1.16 -11.59 -17.21
C ARG A 49 1.99 -10.43 -17.73
N PHE A 50 1.46 -9.69 -18.69
CA PHE A 50 2.14 -8.51 -19.24
C PHE A 50 2.36 -7.43 -18.19
N GLY A 51 1.32 -7.08 -17.42
CA GLY A 51 1.42 -6.10 -16.33
C GLY A 51 2.46 -6.50 -15.29
N HIS A 52 2.47 -7.78 -14.88
CA HIS A 52 3.46 -8.32 -13.95
C HIS A 52 4.88 -8.19 -14.48
N GLN A 53 5.13 -8.56 -15.76
CA GLN A 53 6.44 -8.44 -16.40
C GLN A 53 6.90 -6.98 -16.55
N MET A 54 5.98 -6.08 -16.91
CA MET A 54 6.30 -4.65 -17.04
C MET A 54 6.64 -4.03 -15.70
N LEU A 55 5.90 -4.38 -14.64
CA LEU A 55 6.22 -3.93 -13.27
C LEU A 55 7.61 -4.41 -12.86
N HIS A 56 7.97 -5.67 -13.13
CA HIS A 56 9.32 -6.18 -12.88
C HIS A 56 10.40 -5.30 -13.53
N ARG A 57 10.25 -5.01 -14.83
CA ARG A 57 11.20 -4.16 -15.56
C ARG A 57 11.31 -2.76 -15.00
N ASP A 58 10.19 -2.16 -14.59
CA ASP A 58 10.22 -0.84 -13.98
C ASP A 58 10.97 -0.85 -12.64
N LEU A 59 10.75 -1.88 -11.82
CA LEU A 59 11.46 -2.04 -10.54
C LEU A 59 12.97 -2.21 -10.77
N GLU A 60 13.38 -2.97 -11.79
CA GLU A 60 14.78 -3.11 -12.21
C GLU A 60 15.37 -1.75 -12.66
N HIS A 61 14.67 -1.02 -13.55
CA HIS A 61 15.12 0.28 -14.03
C HIS A 61 15.24 1.32 -12.91
N MET A 62 14.40 1.23 -11.88
CA MET A 62 14.48 2.09 -10.69
C MET A 62 15.58 1.65 -9.72
N GLY A 63 16.26 0.53 -9.97
CA GLY A 63 17.26 -0.03 -9.07
C GLY A 63 16.69 -0.53 -7.74
N LEU A 64 15.40 -0.83 -7.68
CA LEU A 64 14.72 -1.30 -6.48
C LEU A 64 14.85 -2.82 -6.36
N ARG A 65 15.44 -3.27 -5.24
CA ARG A 65 15.45 -4.70 -4.93
C ARG A 65 14.00 -5.17 -4.72
N HIS A 66 13.65 -6.29 -5.33
CA HIS A 66 12.31 -6.83 -5.23
C HIS A 66 12.30 -8.35 -5.34
N GLU A 67 11.25 -8.98 -4.84
CA GLU A 67 11.02 -10.41 -4.87
C GLU A 67 9.59 -10.68 -5.31
N ALA A 68 9.43 -11.62 -6.26
CA ALA A 68 8.11 -12.05 -6.70
C ALA A 68 7.42 -12.82 -5.57
N THR A 69 6.15 -12.56 -5.37
CA THR A 69 5.32 -13.17 -4.33
C THR A 69 3.91 -13.38 -4.83
N ASP A 70 3.20 -14.27 -4.14
CA ASP A 70 1.76 -14.42 -4.29
C ASP A 70 1.07 -13.79 -3.08
N GLY A 71 -0.07 -13.18 -3.31
CA GLY A 71 -0.86 -12.56 -2.26
C GLY A 71 -2.36 -12.66 -2.54
N LYS A 72 -3.15 -12.19 -1.59
CA LYS A 72 -4.58 -12.01 -1.74
C LYS A 72 -5.04 -10.78 -0.96
N TYR A 73 -5.43 -9.76 -1.70
CA TYR A 73 -6.02 -8.52 -1.21
C TYR A 73 -7.35 -8.33 -1.93
N GLU A 74 -8.39 -9.09 -1.50
CA GLU A 74 -9.68 -9.35 -2.16
C GLU A 74 -9.61 -10.48 -3.19
N THR A 75 -8.74 -10.42 -4.17
CA THR A 75 -8.53 -11.47 -5.18
C THR A 75 -7.09 -11.99 -5.14
N PRO A 76 -6.88 -13.30 -5.44
CA PRO A 76 -5.52 -13.82 -5.59
C PRO A 76 -4.79 -13.12 -6.73
N GLU A 77 -3.54 -12.74 -6.47
CA GLU A 77 -2.70 -12.04 -7.45
C GLU A 77 -1.20 -12.32 -7.23
N ARG A 78 -0.45 -12.27 -8.31
CA ARG A 78 1.02 -12.20 -8.23
C ARG A 78 1.42 -10.76 -7.97
N SER A 79 2.34 -10.60 -7.05
CA SER A 79 2.77 -9.30 -6.57
C SER A 79 4.29 -9.25 -6.46
N TYR A 80 4.82 -8.10 -6.11
CA TYR A 80 6.21 -7.95 -5.70
C TYR A 80 6.27 -7.36 -4.29
N ILE A 81 7.18 -7.94 -3.48
CA ILE A 81 7.69 -7.28 -2.29
C ILE A 81 8.85 -6.41 -2.76
N VAL A 82 8.79 -5.11 -2.50
CA VAL A 82 9.76 -4.12 -2.97
C VAL A 82 10.48 -3.52 -1.77
N TYR A 83 11.79 -3.50 -1.78
CA TYR A 83 12.62 -3.06 -0.66
C TYR A 83 13.24 -1.68 -0.94
N GLY A 84 13.22 -0.81 0.06
CA GLY A 84 13.84 0.51 0.01
C GLY A 84 13.03 1.58 -0.75
N ALA A 85 11.88 1.22 -1.35
CA ALA A 85 11.04 2.19 -2.04
C ALA A 85 10.41 3.18 -1.06
N SER A 86 10.35 4.44 -1.44
CA SER A 86 9.57 5.45 -0.72
C SER A 86 8.06 5.24 -0.91
N LYS A 87 7.26 5.79 0.00
CA LYS A 87 5.81 5.82 -0.14
C LYS A 87 5.38 6.37 -1.51
N GLN A 88 5.99 7.48 -1.94
CA GLN A 88 5.62 8.14 -3.19
C GLN A 88 5.92 7.25 -4.40
N GLN A 89 7.09 6.61 -4.46
CA GLN A 89 7.42 5.66 -5.52
C GLN A 89 6.41 4.52 -5.60
N MET A 90 5.98 3.99 -4.45
CA MET A 90 4.97 2.93 -4.43
C MET A 90 3.61 3.40 -4.94
N VAL A 91 3.16 4.60 -4.54
CA VAL A 91 1.88 5.18 -5.01
C VAL A 91 1.93 5.47 -6.50
N ASP A 92 3.03 6.02 -7.02
CA ASP A 92 3.21 6.31 -8.44
C ASP A 92 3.19 5.04 -9.30
N LEU A 93 3.88 3.99 -8.83
CA LEU A 93 3.81 2.67 -9.46
C LEU A 93 2.39 2.12 -9.41
N GLY A 94 1.71 2.18 -8.27
CA GLY A 94 0.32 1.73 -8.14
C GLY A 94 -0.59 2.43 -9.14
N THR A 95 -0.50 3.75 -9.26
CA THR A 95 -1.24 4.53 -10.26
C THR A 95 -0.91 4.08 -11.68
N LYS A 96 0.38 3.93 -12.02
CA LYS A 96 0.84 3.48 -13.34
C LYS A 96 0.27 2.11 -13.72
N TYR A 97 0.19 1.19 -12.76
CA TYR A 97 -0.31 -0.17 -12.98
C TYR A 97 -1.81 -0.35 -12.73
N GLY A 98 -2.54 0.75 -12.54
CA GLY A 98 -4.01 0.72 -12.41
C GLY A 98 -4.50 0.13 -11.10
N GLN A 99 -3.68 0.12 -10.06
CA GLN A 99 -4.03 -0.34 -8.72
C GLN A 99 -4.76 0.76 -7.95
N ASP A 100 -5.80 0.42 -7.21
CA ASP A 100 -6.47 1.36 -6.31
C ASP A 100 -5.61 1.71 -5.09
N SER A 101 -4.77 0.78 -4.68
CA SER A 101 -3.92 0.97 -3.51
C SER A 101 -2.63 0.16 -3.56
N VAL A 102 -1.69 0.54 -2.73
CA VAL A 102 -0.44 -0.17 -2.49
C VAL A 102 -0.20 -0.30 -0.98
N VAL A 103 0.50 -1.35 -0.57
CA VAL A 103 0.92 -1.49 0.82
C VAL A 103 2.32 -0.91 0.98
N HIS A 104 2.55 -0.19 2.08
CA HIS A 104 3.87 0.31 2.43
C HIS A 104 4.13 0.22 3.94
N ILE A 105 5.29 -0.29 4.30
CA ILE A 105 5.83 -0.37 5.65
C ILE A 105 7.04 0.58 5.69
N PRO A 106 6.99 1.70 6.41
CA PRO A 106 8.15 2.59 6.53
C PRO A 106 9.30 1.93 7.26
N SER A 107 10.54 2.33 6.97
CA SER A 107 11.71 1.90 7.73
C SER A 107 11.55 2.23 9.22
N GLY A 108 11.98 1.32 10.09
CA GLY A 108 11.84 1.45 11.55
C GLY A 108 10.44 1.16 12.10
N HIS A 109 9.46 0.86 11.27
CA HIS A 109 8.08 0.61 11.67
C HIS A 109 7.70 -0.86 11.52
N LYS A 110 6.79 -1.32 12.42
CA LYS A 110 6.18 -2.67 12.37
C LYS A 110 4.71 -2.63 11.93
N SER A 111 4.21 -1.47 11.50
CA SER A 111 2.85 -1.31 11.01
C SER A 111 2.86 -0.99 9.53
N ALA A 112 2.07 -1.72 8.76
CA ALA A 112 1.84 -1.44 7.36
C ALA A 112 0.72 -0.39 7.20
N LYS A 113 0.73 0.28 6.05
CA LYS A 113 -0.36 1.15 5.62
C LYS A 113 -0.76 0.79 4.18
N ILE A 114 -2.06 0.73 3.91
CA ILE A 114 -2.55 0.86 2.55
C ILE A 114 -2.53 2.34 2.20
N HIS A 115 -1.86 2.70 1.12
CA HIS A 115 -1.93 4.04 0.52
C HIS A 115 -2.75 3.98 -0.74
N TYR A 116 -3.77 4.82 -0.81
CA TYR A 116 -4.66 4.90 -1.96
C TYR A 116 -3.99 5.72 -3.08
N THR A 117 -4.12 5.23 -4.30
CA THR A 117 -3.60 5.87 -5.51
C THR A 117 -4.58 6.94 -6.02
N ASP A 118 -4.21 7.60 -7.11
CA ASP A 118 -5.06 8.58 -7.80
C ASP A 118 -6.33 7.96 -8.42
N LEU A 119 -6.39 6.62 -8.48
CA LEU A 119 -7.50 5.87 -9.09
C LEU A 119 -8.54 5.42 -8.05
N ALA A 120 -8.19 5.46 -6.76
CA ALA A 120 -9.06 5.00 -5.70
C ALA A 120 -10.22 5.96 -5.45
N GLN A 121 -11.40 5.39 -5.23
CA GLN A 121 -12.63 6.09 -4.88
C GLN A 121 -13.32 5.37 -3.73
N ASP A 122 -14.05 6.10 -2.91
CA ASP A 122 -14.95 5.52 -1.92
C ASP A 122 -16.25 5.01 -2.57
N ASP A 123 -17.16 4.46 -1.75
CA ASP A 123 -18.44 3.93 -2.21
C ASP A 123 -19.37 5.00 -2.82
N GLN A 124 -19.10 6.27 -2.58
CA GLN A 124 -19.83 7.42 -3.12
C GLN A 124 -19.15 8.03 -4.35
N GLY A 125 -18.00 7.47 -4.75
CA GLY A 125 -17.22 7.95 -5.90
C GLY A 125 -16.28 9.12 -5.57
N ALA A 126 -16.13 9.50 -4.29
CA ALA A 126 -15.17 10.52 -3.91
C ALA A 126 -13.74 9.98 -3.95
N SER A 127 -12.80 10.80 -4.41
CA SER A 127 -11.39 10.40 -4.53
C SER A 127 -10.77 10.12 -3.16
N LEU A 128 -10.09 8.98 -3.04
CA LEU A 128 -9.26 8.61 -1.90
C LEU A 128 -7.78 8.95 -2.08
N LYS A 129 -7.43 9.71 -3.14
CA LYS A 129 -6.06 10.18 -3.36
C LYS A 129 -5.49 10.81 -2.09
N GLY A 130 -4.26 10.43 -1.74
CA GLY A 130 -3.59 10.97 -0.55
C GLY A 130 -4.12 10.42 0.79
N HIS A 131 -5.07 9.52 0.78
CA HIS A 131 -5.53 8.83 1.97
C HIS A 131 -4.72 7.55 2.22
N HIS A 132 -4.77 7.08 3.45
CA HIS A 132 -4.18 5.80 3.84
C HIS A 132 -5.02 5.11 4.92
N ARG A 133 -4.82 3.80 5.07
CA ARG A 133 -5.40 2.99 6.14
C ARG A 133 -4.27 2.23 6.85
N PRO A 134 -4.04 2.48 8.15
CA PRO A 134 -3.05 1.73 8.91
C PRO A 134 -3.56 0.33 9.25
N THR A 135 -2.64 -0.61 9.50
CA THR A 135 -2.97 -1.88 10.13
C THR A 135 -3.39 -1.65 11.58
N THR A 136 -4.28 -2.50 12.09
CA THR A 136 -4.61 -2.62 13.50
C THR A 136 -3.56 -3.49 14.19
N GLY A 137 -2.56 -2.86 14.80
CA GLY A 137 -1.45 -3.58 15.44
C GLY A 137 -0.39 -4.08 14.46
N SER A 138 0.39 -5.06 14.91
CA SER A 138 1.42 -5.73 14.12
C SER A 138 0.78 -6.72 13.14
N TYR A 139 1.47 -6.99 12.04
CA TYR A 139 1.08 -8.09 11.14
C TYR A 139 1.33 -9.44 11.81
N ALA A 140 0.46 -10.43 11.51
CA ALA A 140 0.65 -11.80 11.95
C ALA A 140 1.51 -12.57 10.94
N TYR A 141 2.41 -13.41 11.45
CA TYR A 141 3.23 -14.32 10.63
C TYR A 141 2.70 -15.75 10.74
N HIS A 142 2.63 -16.45 9.62
CA HIS A 142 2.21 -17.84 9.50
C HIS A 142 3.27 -18.64 8.75
N ALA A 143 3.96 -19.56 9.46
CA ALA A 143 5.05 -20.31 8.85
C ALA A 143 4.61 -21.28 7.75
N THR A 144 3.47 -21.93 7.93
CA THR A 144 3.04 -23.04 7.07
C THR A 144 1.62 -22.90 6.51
N LYS A 145 0.71 -22.23 7.25
CA LYS A 145 -0.68 -22.13 6.86
C LYS A 145 -0.93 -20.80 6.13
N GLN A 146 -1.38 -20.88 4.89
CA GLN A 146 -1.83 -19.71 4.14
C GLN A 146 -3.08 -19.11 4.82
N PRO A 147 -3.08 -17.81 5.15
CA PRO A 147 -4.28 -17.10 5.59
C PRO A 147 -5.37 -17.06 4.52
N ASP A 148 -6.62 -16.83 4.93
CA ASP A 148 -7.75 -16.80 3.99
C ASP A 148 -7.74 -15.56 3.09
N ASP A 149 -7.29 -14.40 3.62
CA ASP A 149 -7.26 -13.12 2.92
C ASP A 149 -6.22 -12.13 3.51
N PHE A 150 -6.01 -11.01 2.84
CA PHE A 150 -5.11 -9.92 3.22
C PHE A 150 -3.72 -10.39 3.60
N PHE A 151 -3.13 -11.25 2.78
CA PHE A 151 -1.80 -11.79 3.01
C PHE A 151 -0.87 -11.61 1.81
N SER A 152 0.42 -11.61 2.08
CA SER A 152 1.47 -11.86 1.10
C SER A 152 2.32 -13.04 1.54
N ARG A 153 2.71 -13.89 0.59
CA ARG A 153 3.69 -14.93 0.81
C ARG A 153 5.08 -14.31 0.87
N ILE A 154 5.87 -14.66 1.87
CA ILE A 154 7.29 -14.32 1.90
C ILE A 154 8.03 -15.50 1.27
N PRO A 155 8.74 -15.32 0.15
CA PRO A 155 9.45 -16.43 -0.50
C PRO A 155 10.30 -17.20 0.48
N ASN A 156 10.16 -18.53 0.49
CA ASN A 156 10.85 -19.48 1.39
C ASN A 156 10.59 -19.36 2.89
N HIS A 157 9.70 -18.45 3.33
CA HIS A 157 9.52 -18.17 4.76
C HIS A 157 8.08 -18.30 5.27
N GLY A 158 7.08 -18.44 4.41
CA GLY A 158 5.67 -18.50 4.82
C GLY A 158 4.87 -17.27 4.43
N TYR A 159 3.94 -16.82 5.28
CA TYR A 159 2.97 -15.79 4.95
C TYR A 159 2.94 -14.69 6.01
N ILE A 160 2.75 -13.46 5.60
CA ILE A 160 2.34 -12.38 6.48
C ILE A 160 0.89 -12.03 6.19
N ARG A 161 0.12 -11.85 7.25
CA ARG A 161 -1.26 -11.33 7.18
C ARG A 161 -1.27 -9.91 7.72
N LEU A 162 -1.91 -9.03 6.96
CA LEU A 162 -2.08 -7.63 7.32
C LEU A 162 -3.53 -7.41 7.79
N ASN A 163 -3.70 -6.99 9.04
CA ASN A 163 -5.02 -6.72 9.60
C ASN A 163 -5.34 -5.23 9.45
N PHE A 164 -6.36 -4.89 8.68
CA PHE A 164 -6.85 -3.52 8.51
C PHE A 164 -8.22 -3.35 9.17
N ASP A 165 -8.45 -2.20 9.78
CA ASP A 165 -9.76 -1.84 10.32
C ASP A 165 -10.61 -1.20 9.21
N TRP A 166 -11.41 -2.02 8.55
CA TRP A 166 -12.30 -1.59 7.49
C TRP A 166 -13.54 -0.85 7.99
N SER A 167 -13.83 -0.90 9.29
CA SER A 167 -14.96 -0.18 9.89
C SER A 167 -14.71 1.32 10.01
N LYS A 168 -13.44 1.75 9.95
CA LYS A 168 -13.06 3.15 10.02
C LYS A 168 -12.82 3.72 8.63
N PRO A 169 -13.12 5.01 8.39
CA PRO A 169 -12.79 5.66 7.14
C PRO A 169 -11.27 5.74 6.95
N PRO A 170 -10.78 5.83 5.70
CA PRO A 170 -9.39 6.14 5.42
C PRO A 170 -8.99 7.50 6.02
N ILE A 171 -7.74 7.60 6.45
CA ILE A 171 -7.16 8.80 7.04
C ILE A 171 -6.48 9.60 5.94
N SER A 172 -6.76 10.90 5.80
CA SER A 172 -6.01 11.77 4.88
C SER A 172 -4.54 11.85 5.31
N SER A 173 -3.66 11.64 4.35
CA SER A 173 -2.20 11.78 4.55
C SER A 173 -1.73 13.22 4.35
N GLU A 174 -2.55 14.08 3.77
CA GLU A 174 -2.23 15.48 3.66
C GLU A 174 -2.41 16.11 5.05
N PRO A 175 -1.33 16.63 5.67
CA PRO A 175 -1.53 17.54 6.76
C PRO A 175 -2.35 18.69 6.16
N ALA A 176 -3.42 19.02 6.83
CA ALA A 176 -4.32 20.12 6.55
C ALA A 176 -3.67 21.31 5.80
N LYS A 177 -3.36 21.14 4.49
CA LYS A 177 -3.09 22.25 3.59
C LYS A 177 -4.28 23.22 3.60
N ASP A 178 -5.47 22.66 3.86
CA ASP A 178 -6.69 23.45 4.03
C ASP A 178 -6.67 24.30 5.30
N ILE A 179 -6.06 23.84 6.40
CA ILE A 179 -5.92 24.67 7.62
C ILE A 179 -4.89 25.77 7.37
N ALA A 180 -3.73 25.45 6.80
CA ALA A 180 -2.71 26.44 6.49
C ALA A 180 -3.19 27.43 5.42
N LYS A 181 -3.95 26.99 4.42
CA LYS A 181 -4.54 27.86 3.40
C LYS A 181 -5.64 28.72 3.99
N ALA A 182 -6.52 28.18 4.84
CA ALA A 182 -7.54 28.93 5.53
C ALA A 182 -6.95 29.96 6.52
N GLU A 183 -5.89 29.60 7.26
CA GLU A 183 -5.19 30.54 8.15
C GLU A 183 -4.47 31.65 7.38
N VAL A 184 -3.86 31.35 6.23
CA VAL A 184 -3.23 32.35 5.36
C VAL A 184 -4.29 33.25 4.72
N GLU A 185 -5.41 32.71 4.22
CA GLU A 185 -6.51 33.50 3.67
C GLU A 185 -7.17 34.38 4.73
N GLN A 186 -7.35 33.86 5.93
CA GLN A 186 -7.92 34.62 7.06
C GLN A 186 -6.97 35.72 7.53
N GLY A 187 -5.66 35.45 7.61
CA GLY A 187 -4.63 36.43 7.93
C GLY A 187 -4.53 37.52 6.88
N LEU A 188 -4.63 37.19 5.59
CA LEU A 188 -4.67 38.15 4.48
C LEU A 188 -5.91 39.03 4.53
N LEU A 189 -7.06 38.43 4.81
CA LEU A 189 -8.34 39.13 4.94
C LEU A 189 -8.34 40.14 6.10
N GLU A 190 -7.74 39.77 7.22
CA GLU A 190 -7.59 40.67 8.39
C GLU A 190 -6.61 41.81 8.11
N ALA A 191 -5.49 41.51 7.41
CA ALA A 191 -4.52 42.53 6.99
C ALA A 191 -5.16 43.55 6.03
N LEU A 192 -5.95 43.09 5.07
CA LEU A 192 -6.71 43.94 4.14
C LEU A 192 -7.73 44.82 4.89
N LYS A 193 -8.52 44.25 5.81
CA LYS A 193 -9.49 45.03 6.64
C LYS A 193 -8.80 46.11 7.47
N LYS A 194 -7.59 45.84 7.95
CA LYS A 194 -6.80 46.80 8.73
C LYS A 194 -6.21 47.93 7.86
N ALA A 195 -5.82 47.61 6.63
CA ALA A 195 -5.34 48.61 5.67
C ALA A 195 -6.44 49.55 5.13
N MET A 196 -7.67 49.02 4.99
CA MET A 196 -8.82 49.83 4.55
C MET A 196 -9.42 50.74 5.62
N LYS A 197 -9.00 50.60 6.89
CA LYS A 197 -9.44 51.45 8.03
C LYS A 197 -8.49 52.63 8.33
N ARG A 198 -7.44 52.79 7.55
CA ARG A 198 -6.49 53.92 7.62
C ARG A 198 -6.72 54.85 6.44
#